data_26000f58b9ec7d8fcbf08ae7c84214ae
#
_entry.id   26000f58b9ec7d8fcbf08ae7c84214ae
#
_cell.length_a   1.000
_cell.length_b   1.000
_cell.length_c   1.000
_cell.angle_alpha   90.00
_cell.angle_beta   90.00
_cell.angle_gamma   90.00
#
_symmetry.space_group_name_H-M   'P 1'
#
loop_
_entity.id
_entity.type
_entity.pdbx_description
1 polymer ?
#
loop_
_entity_poly.entity_id
_entity_poly.type
_entity_poly.pdbx_seq_one_letter_code
_entity_poly.pdbx_strand_id
1 'polypeptide(L)'
;MKYRSKAIYIPLATTAVVLSSCGSAPKETKRPNIIFMMTDDHTTQAMSCYGGNLIQTPNMDRIANEGVRFDNCYAVNALSGPSRACILTGKFSHENGFTDNASTFNGDQQTFPKLLQKAGYQTAIVGKWHLISEPQGFDYWSILSGQHEQGDYYQPDFWENGKHIVEDGYATDIITDKAIHFLELRDKSKPFCMMYHQKAPHRNWMPAPRHLGIFNNTTFPEPASLFDDYEGRGTAAHQQDMSIEHTLRNDWDLKLLTREEMLKDTTNRLYQVYKRMPAKVQDKWDSVYAQRIAEYRKGDLKGKALISWKYQQYMRDYLATVLAVDENIGRLLNYLEKIGELDNTIIVYTSDQGFFLGEHGWFDKRFMYEECQRMPLIIRYPKAIKAGSISNAISMNVDFAPTFLDFAGVTIPNDIQGTSLKPILENEGQIPSDWRKAAYYHYYEYPAEHAVKRHYGIRTQQFKLIHFYNDIDEWEMYDLKVDPKEMNNVFGQPEYAHQQKKLMQLLKETQQRYKDTDPEEKVNVLFKGDRRFMKNR
;
A
#
# COMPACT_ATOMS: atom_id res chain seq x y z
N MET A 1 -43.13 97.95 35.77
CA MET A 1 -43.82 96.66 35.69
C MET A 1 -42.91 95.65 34.93
N LYS A 2 -42.41 94.70 35.67
CA LYS A 2 -41.44 93.70 35.09
C LYS A 2 -42.18 92.40 34.85
N TYR A 3 -42.28 91.99 33.59
CA TYR A 3 -42.74 90.68 33.26
C TYR A 3 -41.56 89.71 33.27
N ARG A 4 -41.63 88.65 34.06
CA ARG A 4 -40.73 87.52 34.06
C ARG A 4 -41.35 86.42 33.18
N SER A 5 -40.70 86.04 32.07
CA SER A 5 -41.04 84.88 31.32
C SER A 5 -40.39 83.63 31.94
N LYS A 6 -41.19 82.59 32.21
CA LYS A 6 -40.70 81.26 32.62
C LYS A 6 -40.42 80.41 31.41
N ALA A 7 -39.20 79.94 31.26
CA ALA A 7 -38.82 78.96 30.26
C ALA A 7 -39.18 77.56 30.78
N ILE A 8 -39.90 76.78 29.94
CA ILE A 8 -40.25 75.41 30.19
C ILE A 8 -39.18 74.54 29.50
N TYR A 9 -38.43 73.77 30.32
CA TYR A 9 -37.49 72.75 29.82
C TYR A 9 -38.25 71.44 29.59
N ILE A 10 -38.28 70.94 28.34
CA ILE A 10 -38.74 69.59 27.97
C ILE A 10 -37.49 68.73 27.90
N PRO A 11 -37.37 67.60 28.63
CA PRO A 11 -36.25 66.71 28.48
C PRO A 11 -36.46 65.85 27.25
N LEU A 12 -35.50 65.86 26.29
CA LEU A 12 -35.40 64.96 25.16
C LEU A 12 -34.91 63.60 25.68
N ALA A 13 -35.78 62.57 25.68
CA ALA A 13 -35.38 61.22 26.00
C ALA A 13 -34.75 60.63 24.73
N THR A 14 -33.43 60.39 24.74
CA THR A 14 -32.68 59.70 23.68
C THR A 14 -32.85 58.20 23.90
N THR A 15 -33.67 57.54 23.14
CA THR A 15 -33.82 56.08 23.10
C THR A 15 -32.64 55.51 22.31
N ALA A 16 -31.67 54.94 23.02
CA ALA A 16 -30.55 54.18 22.37
C ALA A 16 -31.11 52.84 21.93
N VAL A 17 -31.24 52.65 20.61
CA VAL A 17 -31.53 51.34 19.99
C VAL A 17 -30.23 50.55 20.00
N VAL A 18 -30.11 49.59 20.91
CA VAL A 18 -29.03 48.58 20.90
C VAL A 18 -29.36 47.55 19.81
N LEU A 19 -28.74 47.68 18.64
CA LEU A 19 -28.73 46.65 17.62
C LEU A 19 -27.85 45.50 18.12
N SER A 20 -28.46 44.50 18.73
CA SER A 20 -27.81 43.20 18.98
C SER A 20 -27.58 42.54 17.65
N SER A 21 -26.36 42.67 17.10
CA SER A 21 -25.90 41.82 16.03
C SER A 21 -25.71 40.41 16.60
N CYS A 22 -26.68 39.54 16.40
CA CYS A 22 -26.47 38.09 16.50
C CYS A 22 -25.49 37.68 15.42
N GLY A 23 -24.21 37.86 15.64
CA GLY A 23 -23.17 37.17 14.93
C GLY A 23 -23.33 35.69 15.23
N SER A 24 -23.81 34.89 14.25
CA SER A 24 -23.72 33.45 14.37
C SER A 24 -22.25 33.10 14.59
N ALA A 25 -21.94 32.48 15.72
CA ALA A 25 -20.62 31.92 15.96
C ALA A 25 -20.23 31.08 14.72
N PRO A 26 -18.98 31.16 14.24
CA PRO A 26 -18.57 30.35 13.12
C PRO A 26 -18.88 28.90 13.50
N LYS A 27 -19.66 28.21 12.67
CA LYS A 27 -19.93 26.78 12.82
C LYS A 27 -18.58 26.09 12.87
N GLU A 28 -18.21 25.59 14.04
CA GLU A 28 -16.98 24.82 14.21
C GLU A 28 -16.98 23.71 13.15
N THR A 29 -16.11 23.80 12.16
CA THR A 29 -16.06 22.82 11.09
C THR A 29 -15.61 21.50 11.70
N LYS A 30 -16.52 20.52 11.73
CA LYS A 30 -16.24 19.17 12.23
C LYS A 30 -14.96 18.65 11.54
N ARG A 31 -13.92 18.34 12.33
CA ARG A 31 -12.68 17.76 11.78
C ARG A 31 -13.00 16.48 11.00
N PRO A 32 -12.30 16.20 9.88
CA PRO A 32 -12.57 15.01 9.08
C PRO A 32 -12.23 13.73 9.86
N ASN A 33 -13.00 12.69 9.63
CA ASN A 33 -12.56 11.33 9.91
C ASN A 33 -11.56 10.89 8.86
N ILE A 34 -10.75 9.88 9.16
CA ILE A 34 -9.75 9.32 8.24
C ILE A 34 -9.91 7.81 8.21
N ILE A 35 -10.06 7.23 7.03
CA ILE A 35 -9.91 5.79 6.79
C ILE A 35 -8.79 5.59 5.79
N PHE A 36 -7.72 4.97 6.25
CA PHE A 36 -6.59 4.57 5.45
C PHE A 36 -6.72 3.09 5.11
N MET A 37 -7.19 2.80 3.89
CA MET A 37 -7.35 1.46 3.36
C MET A 37 -6.06 1.05 2.64
N MET A 38 -5.44 -0.03 3.09
CA MET A 38 -4.22 -0.55 2.48
C MET A 38 -4.31 -2.05 2.27
N THR A 39 -3.92 -2.49 1.09
CA THR A 39 -3.74 -3.89 0.72
C THR A 39 -2.27 -4.27 0.76
N ASP A 40 -1.99 -5.55 0.62
CA ASP A 40 -0.65 -6.11 0.55
C ASP A 40 -0.41 -6.69 -0.85
N ASP A 41 0.59 -6.16 -1.57
CA ASP A 41 0.95 -6.62 -2.92
C ASP A 41 -0.10 -6.33 -4.02
N HIS A 42 -0.83 -5.22 -3.94
CA HIS A 42 -1.82 -4.85 -4.95
C HIS A 42 -1.25 -3.82 -5.93
N THR A 43 -1.14 -4.22 -7.19
CA THR A 43 -0.62 -3.36 -8.26
C THR A 43 -1.72 -2.61 -9.00
N THR A 44 -1.37 -1.45 -9.58
CA THR A 44 -2.28 -0.63 -10.38
C THR A 44 -2.90 -1.35 -11.58
N GLN A 45 -2.22 -2.35 -12.14
CA GLN A 45 -2.70 -3.13 -13.29
C GLN A 45 -3.94 -3.97 -12.97
N ALA A 46 -4.14 -4.34 -11.71
CA ALA A 46 -5.31 -5.09 -11.25
C ALA A 46 -6.44 -4.17 -10.73
N MET A 47 -6.43 -2.88 -11.11
CA MET A 47 -7.46 -1.90 -10.78
C MET A 47 -8.01 -1.24 -12.04
N SER A 48 -9.34 -1.30 -12.24
CA SER A 48 -9.98 -0.75 -13.45
C SER A 48 -9.87 0.78 -13.55
N CYS A 49 -9.82 1.52 -12.45
CA CYS A 49 -9.62 2.98 -12.46
C CYS A 49 -8.25 3.42 -13.00
N TYR A 50 -7.25 2.54 -13.03
CA TYR A 50 -5.95 2.80 -13.68
C TYR A 50 -5.88 2.33 -15.14
N GLY A 51 -7.01 1.96 -15.73
CA GLY A 51 -7.07 1.41 -17.09
C GLY A 51 -6.72 -0.08 -17.17
N GLY A 52 -6.61 -0.77 -16.02
CA GLY A 52 -6.42 -2.21 -15.96
C GLY A 52 -7.61 -2.96 -16.55
N ASN A 53 -7.32 -3.88 -17.47
CA ASN A 53 -8.36 -4.67 -18.17
C ASN A 53 -8.44 -6.11 -17.65
N LEU A 54 -7.76 -6.42 -16.54
CA LEU A 54 -7.69 -7.77 -15.99
C LEU A 54 -8.99 -8.15 -15.29
N ILE A 55 -9.52 -7.27 -14.46
CA ILE A 55 -10.81 -7.41 -13.76
C ILE A 55 -11.47 -6.05 -13.57
N GLN A 56 -12.75 -6.05 -13.18
CA GLN A 56 -13.47 -4.85 -12.76
C GLN A 56 -13.40 -4.70 -11.24
N THR A 57 -13.09 -3.47 -10.77
CA THR A 57 -13.02 -3.11 -9.36
C THR A 57 -13.92 -1.91 -9.06
N PRO A 58 -15.26 -2.07 -9.17
CA PRO A 58 -16.21 -0.95 -9.17
C PRO A 58 -16.22 -0.13 -7.88
N ASN A 59 -15.87 -0.73 -6.74
CA ASN A 59 -15.86 -0.02 -5.46
C ASN A 59 -14.58 0.81 -5.27
N MET A 60 -13.44 0.34 -5.79
CA MET A 60 -12.21 1.14 -5.91
C MET A 60 -12.41 2.26 -6.92
N ASP A 61 -13.07 1.97 -8.06
CA ASP A 61 -13.41 2.97 -9.08
C ASP A 61 -14.31 4.06 -8.51
N ARG A 62 -15.23 3.72 -7.60
CA ARG A 62 -16.06 4.70 -6.88
C ARG A 62 -15.20 5.71 -6.12
N ILE A 63 -14.18 5.26 -5.38
CA ILE A 63 -13.26 6.16 -4.65
C ILE A 63 -12.53 7.09 -5.63
N ALA A 64 -12.02 6.56 -6.75
CA ALA A 64 -11.32 7.34 -7.77
C ALA A 64 -12.23 8.36 -8.47
N ASN A 65 -13.44 7.94 -8.85
CA ASN A 65 -14.41 8.77 -9.57
C ASN A 65 -15.00 9.88 -8.69
N GLU A 66 -15.19 9.62 -7.40
CA GLU A 66 -15.66 10.61 -6.42
C GLU A 66 -14.52 11.41 -5.77
N GLY A 67 -13.26 11.19 -6.18
CA GLY A 67 -12.06 11.78 -5.61
C GLY A 67 -10.97 12.07 -6.62
N VAL A 68 -9.72 11.80 -6.26
CA VAL A 68 -8.53 11.98 -7.08
C VAL A 68 -7.75 10.68 -7.22
N ARG A 69 -7.22 10.40 -8.42
CA ARG A 69 -6.27 9.35 -8.69
C ARG A 69 -4.87 9.94 -8.89
N PHE A 70 -3.87 9.37 -8.23
CA PHE A 70 -2.46 9.70 -8.46
C PHE A 70 -1.84 8.65 -9.38
N ASP A 71 -1.29 9.09 -10.50
CA ASP A 71 -0.64 8.19 -11.46
C ASP A 71 0.83 7.89 -11.11
N ASN A 72 1.44 8.70 -10.23
CA ASN A 72 2.84 8.63 -9.83
C ASN A 72 3.02 8.57 -8.31
N CYS A 73 2.55 7.50 -7.67
CA CYS A 73 2.81 7.22 -6.26
C CYS A 73 3.80 6.07 -6.11
N TYR A 74 4.82 6.24 -5.26
CA TYR A 74 5.96 5.31 -5.16
C TYR A 74 6.23 4.88 -3.72
N ALA A 75 6.49 3.57 -3.55
CA ALA A 75 7.07 3.05 -2.32
C ALA A 75 8.55 3.47 -2.25
N VAL A 76 9.01 3.87 -1.06
CA VAL A 76 10.41 4.25 -0.83
C VAL A 76 11.30 3.07 -0.46
N ASN A 77 10.69 1.95 -0.09
CA ASN A 77 11.26 0.62 0.09
C ASN A 77 10.14 -0.39 -0.19
N ALA A 78 10.21 -1.11 -1.30
CA ALA A 78 9.15 -2.00 -1.77
C ALA A 78 9.21 -3.37 -1.07
N LEU A 79 9.06 -3.34 0.25
CA LEU A 79 8.99 -4.49 1.14
C LEU A 79 7.97 -4.20 2.24
N SER A 80 7.05 -5.13 2.50
CA SER A 80 5.83 -4.86 3.28
C SER A 80 6.07 -4.22 4.65
N GLY A 81 6.93 -4.79 5.50
CA GLY A 81 7.23 -4.22 6.82
C GLY A 81 7.85 -2.82 6.73
N PRO A 82 8.99 -2.64 6.01
CA PRO A 82 9.62 -1.34 5.82
C PRO A 82 8.69 -0.27 5.23
N SER A 83 7.90 -0.59 4.22
CA SER A 83 6.92 0.34 3.66
C SER A 83 5.89 0.78 4.71
N ARG A 84 5.36 -0.14 5.50
CA ARG A 84 4.40 0.15 6.59
C ARG A 84 5.01 1.04 7.67
N ALA A 85 6.27 0.81 8.03
CA ALA A 85 7.01 1.67 8.96
C ALA A 85 7.22 3.08 8.39
N CYS A 86 7.55 3.21 7.10
CA CYS A 86 7.68 4.50 6.41
C CYS A 86 6.34 5.27 6.40
N ILE A 87 5.22 4.59 6.15
CA ILE A 87 3.87 5.18 6.20
C ILE A 87 3.54 5.70 7.60
N LEU A 88 3.79 4.89 8.63
CA LEU A 88 3.49 5.26 10.02
C LEU A 88 4.28 6.46 10.52
N THR A 89 5.57 6.51 10.18
CA THR A 89 6.50 7.51 10.71
C THR A 89 6.64 8.75 9.83
N GLY A 90 6.26 8.64 8.53
CA GLY A 90 6.58 9.67 7.53
C GLY A 90 8.08 9.79 7.24
N LYS A 91 8.87 8.75 7.56
CA LYS A 91 10.33 8.71 7.43
C LYS A 91 10.78 7.53 6.58
N PHE A 92 11.87 7.71 5.86
CA PHE A 92 12.52 6.63 5.15
C PHE A 92 13.09 5.55 6.09
N SER A 93 13.33 4.35 5.56
CA SER A 93 13.80 3.20 6.36
C SER A 93 15.12 3.47 7.10
N HIS A 94 16.05 4.22 6.53
CA HIS A 94 17.32 4.59 7.18
C HIS A 94 17.14 5.56 8.37
N GLU A 95 16.04 6.31 8.43
CA GLU A 95 15.74 7.22 9.54
C GLU A 95 14.80 6.58 10.59
N ASN A 96 13.86 5.71 10.17
CA ASN A 96 13.01 5.01 11.11
C ASN A 96 13.64 3.71 11.66
N GLY A 97 14.75 3.25 11.08
CA GLY A 97 15.53 2.08 11.51
C GLY A 97 14.94 0.73 11.14
N PHE A 98 13.87 0.68 10.32
CA PHE A 98 13.21 -0.57 9.93
C PHE A 98 13.42 -0.83 8.43
N THR A 99 14.45 -1.61 8.11
CA THR A 99 14.97 -1.80 6.74
C THR A 99 14.59 -3.12 6.10
N ASP A 100 14.13 -4.10 6.88
CA ASP A 100 13.89 -5.49 6.45
C ASP A 100 12.71 -6.13 7.20
N ASN A 101 12.25 -7.30 6.73
CA ASN A 101 11.14 -8.04 7.35
C ASN A 101 11.55 -8.95 8.53
N ALA A 102 12.84 -8.98 8.89
CA ALA A 102 13.33 -9.81 9.99
C ALA A 102 13.49 -9.04 11.30
N SER A 103 13.61 -7.73 11.20
CA SER A 103 13.76 -6.81 12.34
C SER A 103 12.44 -6.55 13.05
N THR A 104 12.51 -6.03 14.27
CA THR A 104 11.34 -5.56 15.02
C THR A 104 11.27 -4.02 14.94
N PHE A 105 10.13 -3.49 14.54
CA PHE A 105 9.92 -2.05 14.50
C PHE A 105 9.94 -1.46 15.92
N ASN A 106 10.69 -0.38 16.09
CA ASN A 106 10.65 0.38 17.34
C ASN A 106 9.34 1.15 17.45
N GLY A 107 8.36 0.55 18.14
CA GLY A 107 7.05 1.16 18.36
C GLY A 107 7.06 2.42 19.23
N ASP A 108 8.13 2.70 19.99
CA ASP A 108 8.19 3.87 20.87
C ASP A 108 8.42 5.17 20.12
N GLN A 109 8.94 5.10 18.89
CA GLN A 109 9.12 6.30 18.07
C GLN A 109 7.79 6.97 17.71
N GLN A 110 7.87 8.23 17.27
CA GLN A 110 6.71 9.02 16.88
C GLN A 110 6.10 8.47 15.59
N THR A 111 4.77 8.28 15.62
CA THR A 111 3.96 7.88 14.48
C THR A 111 2.74 8.77 14.33
N PHE A 112 2.17 8.90 13.13
CA PHE A 112 1.01 9.77 12.93
C PHE A 112 -0.23 9.34 13.75
N PRO A 113 -0.50 8.03 14.01
CA PRO A 113 -1.62 7.64 14.87
C PRO A 113 -1.46 8.18 16.31
N LYS A 114 -0.23 8.13 16.88
CA LYS A 114 0.04 8.70 18.22
C LYS A 114 -0.23 10.21 18.26
N LEU A 115 0.11 10.93 17.20
CA LEU A 115 -0.12 12.37 17.12
C LEU A 115 -1.60 12.70 16.97
N LEU A 116 -2.34 11.94 16.16
CA LEU A 116 -3.79 12.07 16.01
C LEU A 116 -4.52 11.73 17.31
N GLN A 117 -4.10 10.67 18.01
CA GLN A 117 -4.67 10.30 19.32
C GLN A 117 -4.49 11.42 20.34
N LYS A 118 -3.29 12.01 20.45
CA LYS A 118 -3.01 13.18 21.28
C LYS A 118 -3.86 14.39 20.90
N ALA A 119 -4.21 14.53 19.62
CA ALA A 119 -5.09 15.59 19.13
C ALA A 119 -6.59 15.29 19.32
N GLY A 120 -6.94 14.18 20.00
CA GLY A 120 -8.31 13.83 20.35
C GLY A 120 -9.05 13.02 19.30
N TYR A 121 -8.35 12.42 18.32
CA TYR A 121 -8.92 11.40 17.45
C TYR A 121 -9.04 10.08 18.21
N GLN A 122 -10.10 9.33 17.93
CA GLN A 122 -10.17 7.92 18.30
C GLN A 122 -9.50 7.10 17.20
N THR A 123 -8.50 6.32 17.58
CA THR A 123 -7.61 5.64 16.62
C THR A 123 -7.82 4.14 16.62
N ALA A 124 -7.79 3.53 15.44
CA ALA A 124 -7.91 2.09 15.29
C ALA A 124 -6.99 1.53 14.19
N ILE A 125 -6.58 0.25 14.37
CA ILE A 125 -6.01 -0.56 13.28
C ILE A 125 -6.66 -1.94 13.27
N VAL A 126 -7.06 -2.38 12.07
CA VAL A 126 -7.61 -3.72 11.84
C VAL A 126 -6.93 -4.38 10.64
N GLY A 127 -6.55 -5.65 10.79
CA GLY A 127 -5.96 -6.47 9.74
C GLY A 127 -4.44 -6.60 9.81
N LYS A 128 -3.73 -6.52 8.69
CA LYS A 128 -2.29 -6.79 8.65
C LYS A 128 -1.48 -5.66 9.28
N TRP A 129 -0.64 -6.02 10.26
CA TRP A 129 0.32 -5.12 10.92
C TRP A 129 1.74 -5.30 10.37
N HIS A 130 2.32 -6.46 10.54
CA HIS A 130 3.62 -6.91 9.98
C HIS A 130 4.83 -6.06 10.40
N LEU A 131 4.88 -5.66 11.66
CA LEU A 131 5.99 -4.89 12.24
C LEU A 131 6.67 -5.59 13.42
N ILE A 132 6.24 -6.81 13.76
CA ILE A 132 6.78 -7.67 14.85
C ILE A 132 6.70 -7.00 16.24
N SER A 133 6.08 -5.86 16.36
CA SER A 133 5.87 -5.13 17.60
C SER A 133 4.38 -4.94 17.86
N GLU A 134 4.01 -4.78 19.11
CA GLU A 134 2.64 -4.44 19.47
C GLU A 134 2.25 -3.05 18.93
N PRO A 135 1.04 -2.88 18.37
CA PRO A 135 0.57 -1.59 17.91
C PRO A 135 0.48 -0.55 19.03
N GLN A 136 1.06 0.63 18.81
CA GLN A 136 1.01 1.74 19.75
C GLN A 136 0.34 2.98 19.12
N GLY A 137 -0.40 3.73 19.92
CA GLY A 137 -1.14 4.92 19.47
C GLY A 137 -2.50 4.57 18.86
N PHE A 138 -3.08 3.44 19.27
CA PHE A 138 -4.41 3.00 18.89
C PHE A 138 -5.27 2.70 20.12
N ASP A 139 -6.51 3.17 20.10
CA ASP A 139 -7.52 2.88 21.12
C ASP A 139 -8.14 1.50 20.92
N TYR A 140 -8.18 1.05 19.67
CA TYR A 140 -8.60 -0.30 19.27
C TYR A 140 -7.65 -0.87 18.23
N TRP A 141 -7.24 -2.12 18.43
CA TRP A 141 -6.48 -2.83 17.44
C TRP A 141 -6.84 -4.32 17.40
N SER A 142 -6.97 -4.85 16.19
CA SER A 142 -7.16 -6.27 15.93
C SER A 142 -6.34 -6.64 14.71
N ILE A 143 -5.15 -7.21 14.95
CA ILE A 143 -4.15 -7.47 13.93
C ILE A 143 -4.02 -8.97 13.65
N LEU A 144 -3.79 -9.31 12.39
CA LEU A 144 -3.50 -10.70 11.99
C LEU A 144 -2.26 -11.21 12.71
N SER A 145 -2.37 -12.43 13.27
CA SER A 145 -1.26 -13.14 13.89
C SER A 145 -0.89 -14.39 13.08
N GLY A 146 0.11 -15.14 13.52
CA GLY A 146 0.58 -16.33 12.80
C GLY A 146 1.44 -15.99 11.57
N GLN A 147 2.21 -16.98 11.11
CA GLN A 147 3.11 -16.84 9.94
C GLN A 147 3.92 -15.51 9.94
N HIS A 148 4.53 -15.14 11.07
CA HIS A 148 5.22 -13.84 11.24
C HIS A 148 4.33 -12.62 10.95
N GLU A 149 3.11 -12.60 11.50
CA GLU A 149 2.08 -11.55 11.31
C GLU A 149 1.56 -11.41 9.86
N GLN A 150 1.82 -12.40 9.00
CA GLN A 150 1.23 -12.44 7.65
C GLN A 150 -0.24 -12.87 7.70
N GLY A 151 -0.62 -13.65 8.74
CA GLY A 151 -1.96 -14.22 8.91
C GLY A 151 -2.31 -15.31 7.91
N ASP A 152 -3.44 -15.95 8.14
CA ASP A 152 -4.04 -16.94 7.25
C ASP A 152 -5.28 -16.37 6.54
N TYR A 153 -5.60 -16.85 5.35
CA TYR A 153 -6.78 -16.43 4.59
C TYR A 153 -8.07 -17.03 5.16
N TYR A 154 -8.00 -18.27 5.69
CA TYR A 154 -9.13 -18.98 6.24
C TYR A 154 -8.95 -19.22 7.74
N GLN A 155 -10.03 -19.04 8.51
CA GLN A 155 -10.03 -19.16 9.95
C GLN A 155 -8.84 -18.43 10.59
N PRO A 156 -8.68 -17.11 10.30
CA PRO A 156 -7.48 -16.37 10.69
C PRO A 156 -7.39 -16.20 12.20
N ASP A 157 -6.14 -16.21 12.68
CA ASP A 157 -5.82 -15.82 14.05
C ASP A 157 -5.59 -14.31 14.12
N PHE A 158 -6.08 -13.70 15.19
CA PHE A 158 -5.86 -12.29 15.50
C PHE A 158 -5.29 -12.10 16.90
N TRP A 159 -4.50 -11.06 17.05
CA TRP A 159 -4.31 -10.39 18.33
C TRP A 159 -5.25 -9.20 18.36
N GLU A 160 -6.17 -9.18 19.36
CA GLU A 160 -7.13 -8.07 19.55
C GLU A 160 -6.95 -7.46 20.93
N ASN A 161 -6.43 -6.24 20.99
CA ASN A 161 -6.11 -5.55 22.25
C ASN A 161 -5.39 -6.47 23.27
N GLY A 162 -4.37 -7.20 22.79
CA GLY A 162 -3.56 -8.11 23.60
C GLY A 162 -4.16 -9.50 23.87
N LYS A 163 -5.32 -9.82 23.28
CA LYS A 163 -5.93 -11.15 23.40
C LYS A 163 -5.84 -11.90 22.07
N HIS A 164 -5.38 -13.15 22.13
CA HIS A 164 -5.40 -14.04 20.97
C HIS A 164 -6.81 -14.57 20.75
N ILE A 165 -7.29 -14.45 19.53
CA ILE A 165 -8.61 -14.97 19.10
C ILE A 165 -8.47 -15.66 17.73
N VAL A 166 -9.29 -16.66 17.50
CA VAL A 166 -9.43 -17.33 16.20
C VAL A 166 -10.84 -17.04 15.68
N GLU A 167 -10.93 -16.57 14.45
CA GLU A 167 -12.21 -16.19 13.85
C GLU A 167 -12.62 -17.17 12.76
N ASP A 168 -13.91 -17.52 12.73
CA ASP A 168 -14.47 -18.35 11.69
C ASP A 168 -14.75 -17.56 10.43
N GLY A 169 -14.14 -17.94 9.31
CA GLY A 169 -14.44 -17.34 8.03
C GLY A 169 -13.22 -16.98 7.17
N TYR A 170 -13.38 -15.97 6.32
CA TYR A 170 -12.36 -15.52 5.38
C TYR A 170 -11.78 -14.17 5.84
N ALA A 171 -10.46 -14.06 5.91
CA ALA A 171 -9.75 -12.93 6.53
C ALA A 171 -10.22 -11.56 6.02
N THR A 172 -10.40 -11.40 4.70
CA THR A 172 -10.81 -10.12 4.11
C THR A 172 -12.20 -9.69 4.60
N ASP A 173 -13.12 -10.65 4.74
CA ASP A 173 -14.47 -10.38 5.25
C ASP A 173 -14.44 -10.02 6.74
N ILE A 174 -13.69 -10.79 7.54
CA ILE A 174 -13.56 -10.58 8.99
C ILE A 174 -12.91 -9.23 9.32
N ILE A 175 -11.85 -8.85 8.59
CA ILE A 175 -11.21 -7.54 8.75
C ILE A 175 -12.22 -6.42 8.54
N THR A 176 -13.13 -6.59 7.57
CA THR A 176 -14.20 -5.62 7.31
C THR A 176 -15.25 -5.61 8.42
N ASP A 177 -15.64 -6.78 8.93
CA ASP A 177 -16.56 -6.89 10.05
C ASP A 177 -16.00 -6.18 11.30
N LYS A 178 -14.71 -6.37 11.60
CA LYS A 178 -14.02 -5.68 12.71
C LYS A 178 -13.91 -4.17 12.49
N ALA A 179 -13.69 -3.72 11.26
CA ALA A 179 -13.70 -2.29 10.92
C ALA A 179 -15.09 -1.67 11.15
N ILE A 180 -16.15 -2.33 10.72
CA ILE A 180 -17.53 -1.90 10.96
C ILE A 180 -17.85 -1.93 12.46
N HIS A 181 -17.46 -2.97 13.17
CA HIS A 181 -17.65 -3.09 14.62
C HIS A 181 -16.99 -1.92 15.38
N PHE A 182 -15.76 -1.53 15.03
CA PHE A 182 -15.14 -0.33 15.60
C PHE A 182 -16.00 0.92 15.34
N LEU A 183 -16.50 1.09 14.10
CA LEU A 183 -17.34 2.24 13.74
C LEU A 183 -18.68 2.26 14.50
N GLU A 184 -19.22 1.11 14.88
CA GLU A 184 -20.43 1.01 15.71
C GLU A 184 -20.20 1.44 17.16
N LEU A 185 -19.06 1.00 17.74
CA LEU A 185 -18.76 1.18 19.16
C LEU A 185 -18.02 2.49 19.47
N ARG A 186 -17.48 3.19 18.47
CA ARG A 186 -16.70 4.41 18.66
C ARG A 186 -17.48 5.51 19.39
N ASP A 187 -16.80 6.40 20.08
CA ASP A 187 -17.34 7.65 20.57
C ASP A 187 -17.68 8.59 19.40
N LYS A 188 -18.97 8.73 19.09
CA LYS A 188 -19.48 9.52 17.95
C LYS A 188 -19.26 11.02 18.10
N SER A 189 -18.88 11.50 19.29
CA SER A 189 -18.54 12.91 19.52
C SER A 189 -17.13 13.28 19.06
N LYS A 190 -16.27 12.27 18.81
CA LYS A 190 -14.87 12.43 18.38
C LYS A 190 -14.69 12.10 16.91
N PRO A 191 -13.76 12.78 16.20
CA PRO A 191 -13.28 12.28 14.92
C PRO A 191 -12.49 10.99 15.13
N PHE A 192 -12.43 10.15 14.10
CA PHE A 192 -11.66 8.91 14.15
C PHE A 192 -10.63 8.82 13.03
N CYS A 193 -9.57 8.06 13.29
CA CYS A 193 -8.60 7.60 12.28
C CYS A 193 -8.51 6.09 12.35
N MET A 194 -8.88 5.41 11.28
CA MET A 194 -8.84 3.95 11.18
C MET A 194 -7.90 3.51 10.07
N MET A 195 -6.91 2.67 10.40
CA MET A 195 -6.08 1.94 9.46
C MET A 195 -6.77 0.61 9.18
N TYR A 196 -7.28 0.45 7.95
CA TYR A 196 -7.99 -0.73 7.47
C TYR A 196 -7.09 -1.48 6.49
N HIS A 197 -6.41 -2.52 6.98
CA HIS A 197 -5.31 -3.18 6.30
C HIS A 197 -5.65 -4.62 5.91
N GLN A 198 -5.86 -4.86 4.63
CA GLN A 198 -6.12 -6.19 4.09
C GLN A 198 -4.83 -6.99 3.92
N LYS A 199 -4.89 -8.32 4.17
CA LYS A 199 -3.84 -9.27 3.78
C LYS A 199 -3.83 -9.47 2.25
N ALA A 200 -5.00 -9.59 1.65
CA ALA A 200 -5.15 -9.82 0.21
C ALA A 200 -4.63 -8.61 -0.60
N PRO A 201 -4.05 -8.85 -1.78
CA PRO A 201 -3.83 -10.12 -2.45
C PRO A 201 -2.43 -10.78 -2.23
N HIS A 202 -1.82 -10.67 -1.04
CA HIS A 202 -0.51 -11.27 -0.74
C HIS A 202 -0.44 -12.78 -1.03
N ARG A 203 0.76 -13.27 -1.42
CA ARG A 203 1.09 -14.69 -1.59
C ARG A 203 0.60 -15.50 -0.36
N ASN A 204 -0.07 -16.66 -0.48
CA ASN A 204 -0.15 -17.51 -1.67
C ASN A 204 -1.50 -17.40 -2.42
N TRP A 205 -2.14 -16.25 -2.42
CA TRP A 205 -3.33 -15.96 -3.24
C TRP A 205 -4.43 -17.02 -3.08
N MET A 206 -5.05 -17.06 -1.92
CA MET A 206 -6.16 -17.99 -1.66
C MET A 206 -7.49 -17.26 -1.79
N PRO A 207 -8.27 -17.52 -2.84
CA PRO A 207 -9.54 -16.82 -3.09
C PRO A 207 -10.56 -17.03 -1.99
N ALA A 208 -11.47 -16.08 -1.79
CA ALA A 208 -12.63 -16.28 -0.92
C ALA A 208 -13.46 -17.51 -1.38
N PRO A 209 -14.18 -18.21 -0.49
CA PRO A 209 -14.95 -19.39 -0.86
C PRO A 209 -15.93 -19.15 -2.02
N ARG A 210 -16.50 -17.94 -2.11
CA ARG A 210 -17.40 -17.53 -3.21
C ARG A 210 -16.68 -17.33 -4.54
N HIS A 211 -15.37 -17.01 -4.52
CA HIS A 211 -14.56 -16.75 -5.71
C HIS A 211 -13.69 -17.94 -6.16
N LEU A 212 -13.66 -19.04 -5.38
CA LEU A 212 -12.94 -20.26 -5.79
C LEU A 212 -13.43 -20.72 -7.17
N GLY A 213 -12.49 -20.78 -8.12
CA GLY A 213 -12.72 -21.25 -9.49
C GLY A 213 -13.40 -20.23 -10.43
N ILE A 214 -13.67 -19.01 -9.99
CA ILE A 214 -14.38 -18.00 -10.80
C ILE A 214 -13.69 -17.72 -12.15
N PHE A 215 -12.36 -17.84 -12.20
CA PHE A 215 -11.55 -17.60 -13.40
C PHE A 215 -11.00 -18.86 -14.06
N ASN A 216 -11.48 -20.07 -13.70
CA ASN A 216 -10.93 -21.31 -14.27
C ASN A 216 -10.97 -21.36 -15.79
N ASN A 217 -12.00 -20.75 -16.42
CA ASN A 217 -12.16 -20.70 -17.87
C ASN A 217 -11.73 -19.36 -18.49
N THR A 218 -11.07 -18.49 -17.70
CA THR A 218 -10.57 -17.19 -18.20
C THR A 218 -9.12 -17.31 -18.59
N THR A 219 -8.78 -16.75 -19.75
CA THR A 219 -7.39 -16.54 -20.18
C THR A 219 -7.05 -15.07 -20.03
N PHE A 220 -6.03 -14.78 -19.26
CA PHE A 220 -5.53 -13.43 -19.06
C PHE A 220 -4.45 -13.08 -20.10
N PRO A 221 -4.36 -11.80 -20.53
CA PRO A 221 -3.31 -11.39 -21.44
C PRO A 221 -1.94 -11.54 -20.78
N GLU A 222 -0.99 -12.09 -21.52
CA GLU A 222 0.39 -12.22 -21.08
C GLU A 222 1.14 -10.91 -21.31
N PRO A 223 1.94 -10.42 -20.34
CA PRO A 223 2.81 -9.29 -20.58
C PRO A 223 3.84 -9.62 -21.67
N ALA A 224 4.18 -8.65 -22.51
CA ALA A 224 5.14 -8.85 -23.61
C ALA A 224 6.52 -9.32 -23.11
N SER A 225 6.88 -8.98 -21.87
CA SER A 225 8.12 -9.36 -21.19
C SER A 225 8.02 -10.66 -20.37
N LEU A 226 6.95 -11.47 -20.53
CA LEU A 226 6.81 -12.74 -19.78
C LEU A 226 7.97 -13.71 -20.04
N PHE A 227 8.56 -13.67 -21.22
CA PHE A 227 9.67 -14.53 -21.65
C PHE A 227 10.97 -13.74 -21.81
N ASP A 228 11.18 -12.77 -20.92
CA ASP A 228 12.36 -11.91 -20.91
C ASP A 228 13.63 -12.74 -20.62
N ASP A 229 14.67 -12.50 -21.38
CA ASP A 229 15.99 -13.13 -21.22
C ASP A 229 17.00 -12.23 -20.50
N TYR A 230 16.54 -11.01 -20.11
CA TYR A 230 17.32 -9.98 -19.43
C TYR A 230 18.47 -9.41 -20.25
N GLU A 231 18.53 -9.65 -21.56
CA GLU A 231 19.50 -9.00 -22.44
C GLU A 231 19.42 -7.47 -22.30
N GLY A 232 20.56 -6.81 -22.19
CA GLY A 232 20.64 -5.36 -22.03
C GLY A 232 20.43 -4.85 -20.60
N ARG A 233 20.33 -5.74 -19.59
CA ARG A 233 20.29 -5.37 -18.16
C ARG A 233 21.48 -5.92 -17.37
N GLY A 234 21.64 -5.39 -16.13
CA GLY A 234 22.75 -5.74 -15.27
C GLY A 234 22.62 -7.10 -14.57
N THR A 235 23.64 -7.45 -13.81
CA THR A 235 23.75 -8.70 -13.04
C THR A 235 22.56 -8.94 -12.11
N ALA A 236 21.98 -7.89 -11.54
CA ALA A 236 20.87 -8.04 -10.61
C ALA A 236 19.63 -8.71 -11.25
N ALA A 237 19.30 -8.36 -12.50
CA ALA A 237 18.18 -8.96 -13.22
C ALA A 237 18.43 -10.45 -13.56
N HIS A 238 19.68 -10.84 -13.80
CA HIS A 238 20.05 -12.23 -14.10
C HIS A 238 20.15 -13.12 -12.85
N GLN A 239 20.48 -12.57 -11.69
CA GLN A 239 20.76 -13.35 -10.47
C GLN A 239 19.60 -13.40 -9.48
N GLN A 240 18.49 -12.74 -9.77
CA GLN A 240 17.30 -12.79 -8.91
C GLN A 240 16.68 -14.20 -8.91
N ASP A 241 15.91 -14.50 -7.87
CA ASP A 241 15.18 -15.76 -7.71
C ASP A 241 13.68 -15.47 -7.46
N MET A 242 13.00 -14.88 -8.44
CA MET A 242 11.55 -14.56 -8.38
C MET A 242 10.85 -14.86 -9.70
N SER A 243 11.36 -15.84 -10.46
CA SER A 243 10.79 -16.19 -11.76
C SER A 243 9.55 -17.07 -11.65
N ILE A 244 8.59 -16.84 -12.55
CA ILE A 244 7.42 -17.72 -12.71
C ILE A 244 7.88 -19.12 -13.12
N GLU A 245 8.93 -19.23 -13.92
CA GLU A 245 9.44 -20.50 -14.42
C GLU A 245 9.95 -21.40 -13.29
N HIS A 246 10.85 -20.88 -12.44
CA HIS A 246 11.61 -21.70 -11.49
C HIS A 246 11.17 -21.55 -10.04
N THR A 247 10.68 -20.36 -9.64
CA THR A 247 10.47 -20.03 -8.23
C THR A 247 9.03 -20.24 -7.76
N LEU A 248 8.03 -20.16 -8.66
CA LEU A 248 6.66 -20.52 -8.31
C LEU A 248 6.58 -21.99 -7.90
N ARG A 249 6.23 -22.23 -6.63
CA ARG A 249 6.17 -23.57 -6.04
C ARG A 249 4.90 -24.30 -6.45
N ASN A 250 5.07 -25.54 -6.87
CA ASN A 250 3.97 -26.41 -7.26
C ASN A 250 2.97 -26.68 -6.14
N ASP A 251 3.48 -26.96 -4.92
CA ASP A 251 2.67 -27.25 -3.75
C ASP A 251 2.00 -25.99 -3.16
N TRP A 252 2.70 -24.88 -3.11
CA TRP A 252 2.28 -23.68 -2.39
C TRP A 252 1.54 -22.65 -3.27
N ASP A 253 2.18 -22.25 -4.38
CA ASP A 253 1.67 -21.20 -5.24
C ASP A 253 0.64 -21.73 -6.24
N LEU A 254 0.95 -22.87 -6.87
CA LEU A 254 0.11 -23.49 -7.88
C LEU A 254 -0.91 -24.48 -7.32
N LYS A 255 -0.79 -24.87 -6.02
CA LYS A 255 -1.74 -25.73 -5.31
C LYS A 255 -1.95 -27.09 -5.99
N LEU A 256 -0.84 -27.74 -6.40
CA LEU A 256 -0.86 -28.97 -7.19
C LEU A 256 -0.85 -30.25 -6.35
N LEU A 257 -1.31 -30.19 -5.12
CA LEU A 257 -1.47 -31.38 -4.25
C LEU A 257 -2.95 -31.73 -4.08
N THR A 258 -3.27 -33.01 -4.25
CA THR A 258 -4.57 -33.55 -3.89
C THR A 258 -4.73 -33.64 -2.37
N ARG A 259 -5.98 -33.77 -1.89
CA ARG A 259 -6.27 -34.03 -0.45
C ARG A 259 -5.49 -35.23 0.06
N GLU A 260 -5.47 -36.34 -0.71
CA GLU A 260 -4.75 -37.57 -0.32
C GLU A 260 -3.25 -37.33 -0.13
N GLU A 261 -2.61 -36.57 -1.04
CA GLU A 261 -1.19 -36.23 -0.92
C GLU A 261 -0.89 -35.31 0.26
N MET A 262 -1.75 -34.31 0.48
CA MET A 262 -1.63 -33.45 1.65
C MET A 262 -1.77 -34.23 2.98
N LEU A 263 -2.61 -35.25 3.02
CA LEU A 263 -2.77 -36.11 4.21
C LEU A 263 -1.57 -37.04 4.42
N LYS A 264 -0.78 -37.35 3.39
CA LYS A 264 0.47 -38.16 3.52
C LYS A 264 1.61 -37.35 4.15
N ASP A 265 1.61 -36.02 3.94
CA ASP A 265 2.58 -35.11 4.57
C ASP A 265 1.85 -33.94 5.24
N THR A 266 1.44 -34.14 6.45
CA THR A 266 0.73 -33.13 7.25
C THR A 266 1.63 -31.98 7.71
N THR A 267 2.94 -32.04 7.48
CA THR A 267 3.88 -30.94 7.74
C THR A 267 3.95 -29.97 6.57
N ASN A 268 3.45 -30.38 5.39
CA ASN A 268 3.42 -29.54 4.20
C ASN A 268 2.66 -28.22 4.47
N ARG A 269 3.22 -27.12 4.02
CA ARG A 269 2.69 -25.78 4.25
C ARG A 269 1.29 -25.60 3.68
N LEU A 270 0.99 -26.19 2.51
CA LEU A 270 -0.35 -26.13 1.93
C LEU A 270 -1.37 -26.85 2.81
N TYR A 271 -1.02 -28.02 3.36
CA TYR A 271 -1.90 -28.74 4.29
C TYR A 271 -2.22 -27.91 5.53
N GLN A 272 -1.23 -27.16 6.08
CA GLN A 272 -1.43 -26.36 7.28
C GLN A 272 -2.50 -25.26 7.08
N VAL A 273 -2.60 -24.68 5.89
CA VAL A 273 -3.66 -23.70 5.56
C VAL A 273 -4.95 -24.38 5.09
N TYR A 274 -4.85 -25.49 4.35
CA TYR A 274 -6.00 -26.28 3.89
C TYR A 274 -6.85 -26.83 5.04
N LYS A 275 -6.21 -27.39 6.09
CA LYS A 275 -6.90 -27.95 7.26
C LYS A 275 -7.70 -26.92 8.07
N ARG A 276 -7.40 -25.61 7.88
CA ARG A 276 -8.16 -24.52 8.52
C ARG A 276 -9.50 -24.26 7.85
N MET A 277 -9.68 -24.72 6.62
CA MET A 277 -10.93 -24.52 5.87
C MET A 277 -12.06 -25.39 6.44
N PRO A 278 -13.29 -24.87 6.51
CA PRO A 278 -14.48 -25.70 6.75
C PRO A 278 -14.64 -26.81 5.70
N ALA A 279 -15.16 -27.97 6.06
CA ALA A 279 -15.27 -29.15 5.18
C ALA A 279 -15.90 -28.82 3.80
N LYS A 280 -16.98 -28.02 3.77
CA LYS A 280 -17.62 -27.59 2.50
C LYS A 280 -16.68 -26.76 1.61
N VAL A 281 -15.77 -25.98 2.22
CA VAL A 281 -14.77 -25.18 1.47
C VAL A 281 -13.67 -26.11 0.95
N GLN A 282 -13.24 -27.10 1.75
CA GLN A 282 -12.30 -28.12 1.32
C GLN A 282 -12.83 -28.91 0.12
N ASP A 283 -14.10 -29.34 0.16
CA ASP A 283 -14.71 -30.07 -0.96
C ASP A 283 -14.80 -29.22 -2.23
N LYS A 284 -15.12 -27.93 -2.10
CA LYS A 284 -15.09 -26.99 -3.22
C LYS A 284 -13.68 -26.76 -3.75
N TRP A 285 -12.71 -26.60 -2.86
CA TRP A 285 -11.30 -26.46 -3.20
C TRP A 285 -10.81 -27.65 -4.03
N ASP A 286 -11.04 -28.87 -3.56
CA ASP A 286 -10.62 -30.08 -4.26
C ASP A 286 -11.23 -30.17 -5.66
N SER A 287 -12.53 -29.87 -5.78
CA SER A 287 -13.22 -29.86 -7.08
C SER A 287 -12.63 -28.80 -8.03
N VAL A 288 -12.36 -27.60 -7.53
CA VAL A 288 -11.86 -26.47 -8.34
C VAL A 288 -10.44 -26.71 -8.84
N TYR A 289 -9.56 -27.28 -8.00
CA TYR A 289 -8.15 -27.50 -8.36
C TYR A 289 -7.90 -28.87 -9.04
N ALA A 290 -8.87 -29.78 -9.05
CA ALA A 290 -8.72 -31.11 -9.66
C ALA A 290 -8.29 -31.04 -11.13
N GLN A 291 -8.92 -30.16 -11.94
CA GLN A 291 -8.58 -29.99 -13.34
C GLN A 291 -7.15 -29.47 -13.50
N ARG A 292 -6.74 -28.46 -12.74
CA ARG A 292 -5.38 -27.89 -12.74
C ARG A 292 -4.34 -28.96 -12.45
N ILE A 293 -4.57 -29.79 -11.43
CA ILE A 293 -3.69 -30.90 -11.05
C ILE A 293 -3.60 -31.92 -12.19
N ALA A 294 -4.73 -32.29 -12.77
CA ALA A 294 -4.78 -33.26 -13.88
C ALA A 294 -4.04 -32.75 -15.13
N GLU A 295 -4.22 -31.49 -15.49
CA GLU A 295 -3.51 -30.84 -16.62
C GLU A 295 -2.00 -30.88 -16.41
N TYR A 296 -1.52 -30.43 -15.24
CA TYR A 296 -0.09 -30.43 -14.93
C TYR A 296 0.53 -31.84 -14.99
N ARG A 297 -0.20 -32.85 -14.49
CA ARG A 297 0.28 -34.24 -14.41
C ARG A 297 0.34 -34.98 -15.74
N LYS A 298 -0.28 -34.49 -16.81
CA LYS A 298 -0.09 -35.05 -18.15
C LYS A 298 1.36 -34.96 -18.60
N GLY A 299 2.14 -34.00 -18.07
CA GLY A 299 3.56 -33.85 -18.35
C GLY A 299 3.89 -33.30 -19.75
N ASP A 300 2.86 -32.84 -20.49
CA ASP A 300 3.00 -32.32 -21.85
C ASP A 300 3.52 -30.89 -21.90
N LEU A 301 3.36 -30.13 -20.78
CA LEU A 301 3.74 -28.74 -20.68
C LEU A 301 5.25 -28.60 -20.44
N LYS A 302 5.96 -27.92 -21.38
CA LYS A 302 7.40 -27.65 -21.28
C LYS A 302 7.75 -26.27 -21.83
N GLY A 303 8.90 -25.72 -21.40
CA GLY A 303 9.40 -24.42 -21.87
C GLY A 303 8.35 -23.32 -21.78
N LYS A 304 8.21 -22.50 -22.80
CA LYS A 304 7.28 -21.37 -22.83
C LYS A 304 5.82 -21.78 -22.55
N ALA A 305 5.38 -22.96 -23.00
CA ALA A 305 4.01 -23.43 -22.72
C ALA A 305 3.78 -23.70 -21.22
N LEU A 306 4.80 -24.18 -20.49
CA LEU A 306 4.72 -24.36 -19.05
C LEU A 306 4.73 -23.00 -18.32
N ILE A 307 5.54 -22.06 -18.76
CA ILE A 307 5.59 -20.70 -18.17
C ILE A 307 4.24 -20.00 -18.35
N SER A 308 3.67 -20.01 -19.57
CA SER A 308 2.34 -19.49 -19.87
C SER A 308 1.28 -20.13 -18.96
N TRP A 309 1.29 -21.45 -18.84
CA TRP A 309 0.34 -22.16 -18.01
C TRP A 309 0.47 -21.77 -16.53
N LYS A 310 1.68 -21.71 -15.98
CA LYS A 310 1.94 -21.25 -14.60
C LYS A 310 1.43 -19.81 -14.39
N TYR A 311 1.73 -18.92 -15.34
CA TYR A 311 1.24 -17.54 -15.32
C TYR A 311 -0.29 -17.48 -15.24
N GLN A 312 -1.00 -18.26 -16.07
CA GLN A 312 -2.47 -18.28 -16.04
C GLN A 312 -3.01 -18.74 -14.67
N GLN A 313 -2.39 -19.78 -14.05
CA GLN A 313 -2.83 -20.24 -12.73
C GLN A 313 -2.57 -19.19 -11.65
N TYR A 314 -1.42 -18.53 -11.69
CA TYR A 314 -1.08 -17.43 -10.82
C TYR A 314 -2.08 -16.27 -10.92
N MET A 315 -2.36 -15.80 -12.13
CA MET A 315 -3.28 -14.70 -12.38
C MET A 315 -4.71 -15.01 -11.92
N ARG A 316 -5.20 -16.22 -12.16
CA ARG A 316 -6.54 -16.66 -11.71
C ARG A 316 -6.71 -16.56 -10.21
N ASP A 317 -5.72 -17.03 -9.46
CA ASP A 317 -5.78 -17.02 -8.00
C ASP A 317 -5.55 -15.60 -7.44
N TYR A 318 -4.58 -14.85 -7.96
CA TYR A 318 -4.31 -13.47 -7.55
C TYR A 318 -5.53 -12.57 -7.75
N LEU A 319 -6.09 -12.54 -8.95
CA LEU A 319 -7.23 -11.68 -9.28
C LEU A 319 -8.51 -12.07 -8.53
N ALA A 320 -8.70 -13.36 -8.27
CA ALA A 320 -9.84 -13.82 -7.45
C ALA A 320 -9.74 -13.35 -5.98
N THR A 321 -8.52 -13.12 -5.45
CA THR A 321 -8.37 -12.50 -4.12
C THR A 321 -8.66 -11.00 -4.15
N VAL A 322 -8.33 -10.30 -5.25
CA VAL A 322 -8.63 -8.88 -5.42
C VAL A 322 -10.14 -8.61 -5.45
N LEU A 323 -10.94 -9.50 -6.06
CA LEU A 323 -12.40 -9.36 -6.05
C LEU A 323 -12.97 -9.25 -4.63
N ALA A 324 -12.47 -10.08 -3.70
CA ALA A 324 -12.93 -10.04 -2.32
C ALA A 324 -12.56 -8.72 -1.63
N VAL A 325 -11.43 -8.12 -1.98
CA VAL A 325 -11.03 -6.80 -1.46
C VAL A 325 -11.98 -5.72 -1.96
N ASP A 326 -12.26 -5.68 -3.27
CA ASP A 326 -13.16 -4.68 -3.85
C ASP A 326 -14.57 -4.76 -3.25
N GLU A 327 -15.13 -5.98 -3.13
CA GLU A 327 -16.45 -6.19 -2.48
C GLU A 327 -16.46 -5.66 -1.03
N ASN A 328 -15.40 -5.90 -0.27
CA ASN A 328 -15.30 -5.48 1.12
C ASN A 328 -15.09 -3.96 1.28
N ILE A 329 -14.39 -3.31 0.34
CA ILE A 329 -14.37 -1.86 0.25
C ILE A 329 -15.78 -1.32 0.05
N GLY A 330 -16.56 -1.92 -0.86
CA GLY A 330 -17.97 -1.57 -1.07
C GLY A 330 -18.82 -1.69 0.19
N ARG A 331 -18.64 -2.77 0.97
CA ARG A 331 -19.33 -2.96 2.25
C ARG A 331 -19.01 -1.82 3.24
N LEU A 332 -17.73 -1.43 3.36
CA LEU A 332 -17.32 -0.37 4.27
C LEU A 332 -17.81 1.01 3.81
N LEU A 333 -17.73 1.33 2.52
CA LEU A 333 -18.25 2.59 1.96
C LEU A 333 -19.76 2.72 2.16
N ASN A 334 -20.53 1.66 1.87
CA ASN A 334 -21.98 1.62 2.06
C ASN A 334 -22.38 1.75 3.54
N TYR A 335 -21.58 1.18 4.46
CA TYR A 335 -21.80 1.37 5.89
C TYR A 335 -21.59 2.82 6.31
N LEU A 336 -20.51 3.48 5.85
CA LEU A 336 -20.25 4.89 6.13
C LEU A 336 -21.34 5.81 5.58
N GLU A 337 -21.86 5.51 4.39
CA GLU A 337 -22.98 6.22 3.78
C GLU A 337 -24.25 6.06 4.63
N LYS A 338 -24.57 4.83 5.04
CA LYS A 338 -25.73 4.51 5.90
C LYS A 338 -25.71 5.28 7.22
N ILE A 339 -24.53 5.47 7.83
CA ILE A 339 -24.40 6.21 9.09
C ILE A 339 -24.18 7.72 8.90
N GLY A 340 -24.19 8.22 7.66
CA GLY A 340 -24.03 9.65 7.32
C GLY A 340 -22.63 10.23 7.55
N GLU A 341 -21.60 9.39 7.61
CA GLU A 341 -20.21 9.82 7.86
C GLU A 341 -19.33 9.82 6.60
N LEU A 342 -19.79 9.25 5.47
CA LEU A 342 -18.97 9.08 4.26
C LEU A 342 -18.40 10.41 3.75
N ASP A 343 -19.19 11.49 3.70
CA ASP A 343 -18.75 12.78 3.19
C ASP A 343 -17.91 13.59 4.18
N ASN A 344 -17.90 13.20 5.47
CA ASN A 344 -16.99 13.77 6.46
C ASN A 344 -15.75 12.90 6.70
N THR A 345 -15.52 11.90 5.87
CA THR A 345 -14.41 10.96 5.99
C THR A 345 -13.48 11.09 4.78
N ILE A 346 -12.20 11.30 5.05
CA ILE A 346 -11.12 11.15 4.05
C ILE A 346 -10.93 9.65 3.86
N ILE A 347 -11.22 9.16 2.67
CA ILE A 347 -11.00 7.78 2.27
C ILE A 347 -9.74 7.73 1.40
N VAL A 348 -8.74 7.00 1.85
CA VAL A 348 -7.52 6.71 1.09
C VAL A 348 -7.47 5.23 0.80
N TYR A 349 -7.25 4.86 -0.45
CA TYR A 349 -6.93 3.49 -0.83
C TYR A 349 -5.55 3.44 -1.48
N THR A 350 -4.73 2.50 -1.02
CA THR A 350 -3.39 2.23 -1.52
C THR A 350 -2.97 0.76 -1.31
N SER A 351 -1.76 0.42 -1.73
CA SER A 351 -1.04 -0.80 -1.36
C SER A 351 0.24 -0.42 -0.60
N ASP A 352 0.88 -1.37 0.05
CA ASP A 352 2.19 -1.12 0.68
C ASP A 352 3.33 -1.01 -0.35
N GLN A 353 3.19 -1.62 -1.53
CA GLN A 353 4.03 -1.43 -2.73
C GLN A 353 3.28 -1.93 -3.97
N GLY A 354 3.91 -1.82 -5.15
CA GLY A 354 3.49 -2.52 -6.35
C GLY A 354 3.87 -4.00 -6.34
N PHE A 355 3.63 -4.70 -7.47
CA PHE A 355 3.84 -6.13 -7.57
C PHE A 355 3.96 -6.56 -9.04
N PHE A 356 4.85 -7.50 -9.35
CA PHE A 356 4.97 -8.03 -10.71
C PHE A 356 3.88 -9.06 -11.00
N LEU A 357 3.15 -8.86 -12.09
CA LEU A 357 2.15 -9.78 -12.62
C LEU A 357 2.63 -10.46 -13.91
N GLY A 358 3.85 -10.99 -13.89
CA GLY A 358 4.46 -11.67 -15.01
C GLY A 358 5.39 -10.80 -15.86
N GLU A 359 5.46 -9.50 -15.64
CA GLU A 359 6.44 -8.66 -16.31
C GLU A 359 7.84 -9.16 -15.96
N HIS A 360 8.74 -9.13 -16.93
CA HIS A 360 10.10 -9.69 -16.85
C HIS A 360 10.14 -11.19 -16.52
N GLY A 361 9.01 -11.92 -16.68
CA GLY A 361 8.87 -13.30 -16.22
C GLY A 361 8.81 -13.46 -14.70
N TRP A 362 8.58 -12.38 -13.96
CA TRP A 362 8.64 -12.35 -12.50
C TRP A 362 7.26 -12.32 -11.82
N PHE A 363 7.29 -12.67 -10.56
CA PHE A 363 6.26 -12.39 -9.56
C PHE A 363 6.93 -11.83 -8.31
N ASP A 364 6.19 -11.35 -7.33
CA ASP A 364 6.73 -10.70 -6.12
C ASP A 364 7.17 -9.24 -6.37
N LYS A 365 8.08 -8.68 -5.58
CA LYS A 365 8.43 -7.25 -5.47
C LYS A 365 9.92 -7.05 -5.21
N ARG A 366 10.35 -5.95 -4.63
CA ARG A 366 11.68 -5.53 -4.15
C ARG A 366 12.47 -4.66 -5.11
N PHE A 367 12.45 -4.93 -6.41
CA PHE A 367 13.14 -4.09 -7.38
C PHE A 367 12.54 -2.68 -7.48
N MET A 368 13.36 -1.72 -7.88
CA MET A 368 12.93 -0.35 -8.16
C MET A 368 12.23 -0.20 -9.54
N TYR A 369 11.86 -1.28 -10.23
CA TYR A 369 11.12 -1.21 -11.49
C TYR A 369 9.68 -0.73 -11.28
N GLU A 370 9.07 -0.13 -12.32
CA GLU A 370 7.76 0.54 -12.22
C GLU A 370 6.67 -0.36 -11.62
N GLU A 371 6.59 -1.63 -12.04
CA GLU A 371 5.56 -2.56 -11.57
C GLU A 371 5.62 -2.81 -10.07
N CYS A 372 6.81 -2.73 -9.48
CA CYS A 372 7.05 -2.98 -8.06
C CYS A 372 7.08 -1.68 -7.23
N GLN A 373 7.77 -0.64 -7.72
CA GLN A 373 7.91 0.60 -6.97
C GLN A 373 6.63 1.43 -7.00
N ARG A 374 5.90 1.47 -8.14
CA ARG A 374 4.66 2.24 -8.29
C ARG A 374 3.50 1.53 -7.62
N MET A 375 2.86 2.22 -6.71
CA MET A 375 1.71 1.75 -5.94
C MET A 375 0.45 2.54 -6.29
N PRO A 376 -0.75 1.97 -6.16
CA PRO A 376 -1.99 2.72 -6.35
C PRO A 376 -2.14 3.78 -5.24
N LEU A 377 -2.74 4.91 -5.59
CA LEU A 377 -3.18 5.91 -4.63
C LEU A 377 -4.42 6.62 -5.16
N ILE A 378 -5.56 6.38 -4.53
CA ILE A 378 -6.81 7.07 -4.79
C ILE A 378 -7.35 7.65 -3.49
N ILE A 379 -7.82 8.90 -3.52
CA ILE A 379 -8.25 9.62 -2.32
C ILE A 379 -9.59 10.30 -2.57
N ARG A 380 -10.56 10.06 -1.70
CA ARG A 380 -11.88 10.69 -1.72
C ARG A 380 -12.09 11.56 -0.48
N TYR A 381 -12.43 12.82 -0.66
CA TYR A 381 -12.94 13.70 0.37
C TYR A 381 -13.70 14.88 -0.28
N PRO A 382 -15.01 14.79 -0.48
CA PRO A 382 -15.77 15.72 -1.32
C PRO A 382 -15.80 17.15 -0.78
N LYS A 383 -15.42 17.38 0.50
CA LYS A 383 -15.32 18.71 1.07
C LYS A 383 -14.10 19.51 0.61
N ALA A 384 -13.08 18.83 0.09
CA ALA A 384 -11.81 19.46 -0.30
C ALA A 384 -11.27 18.98 -1.65
N ILE A 385 -11.73 17.83 -2.16
CA ILE A 385 -11.20 17.19 -3.36
C ILE A 385 -12.28 17.21 -4.45
N LYS A 386 -11.94 17.72 -5.62
CA LYS A 386 -12.81 17.68 -6.79
C LYS A 386 -12.88 16.26 -7.34
N ALA A 387 -14.10 15.76 -7.51
CA ALA A 387 -14.37 14.44 -8.05
C ALA A 387 -13.81 14.27 -9.48
N GLY A 388 -13.25 13.09 -9.78
CA GLY A 388 -12.68 12.74 -11.08
C GLY A 388 -11.37 13.42 -11.41
N SER A 389 -10.68 14.03 -10.45
CA SER A 389 -9.36 14.62 -10.65
C SER A 389 -8.27 13.56 -10.85
N ILE A 390 -7.23 13.91 -11.60
CA ILE A 390 -6.03 13.08 -11.80
C ILE A 390 -4.81 13.93 -11.49
N SER A 391 -3.86 13.38 -10.74
CA SER A 391 -2.59 14.03 -10.45
C SER A 391 -1.41 13.20 -10.94
N ASN A 392 -0.51 13.88 -11.67
CA ASN A 392 0.79 13.33 -12.07
C ASN A 392 1.92 13.72 -11.09
N ALA A 393 1.59 14.28 -9.93
CA ALA A 393 2.58 14.63 -8.92
C ALA A 393 3.34 13.39 -8.46
N ILE A 394 4.67 13.50 -8.41
CA ILE A 394 5.48 12.46 -7.77
C ILE A 394 5.17 12.47 -6.27
N SER A 395 4.47 11.44 -5.81
CA SER A 395 4.16 11.20 -4.40
C SER A 395 4.84 9.94 -3.90
N MET A 396 5.01 9.84 -2.61
CA MET A 396 5.66 8.69 -1.96
C MET A 396 4.87 8.28 -0.72
N ASN A 397 4.99 7.02 -0.31
CA ASN A 397 4.29 6.50 0.87
C ASN A 397 4.64 7.25 2.19
N VAL A 398 5.79 7.90 2.28
CA VAL A 398 6.15 8.79 3.41
C VAL A 398 5.30 10.07 3.49
N ASP A 399 4.58 10.43 2.43
CA ASP A 399 3.74 11.62 2.35
C ASP A 399 2.38 11.44 3.07
N PHE A 400 1.98 10.22 3.36
CA PHE A 400 0.67 9.95 3.94
C PHE A 400 0.57 10.49 5.36
N ALA A 401 1.57 10.25 6.21
CA ALA A 401 1.59 10.75 7.58
C ALA A 401 1.41 12.28 7.65
N PRO A 402 2.24 13.12 6.98
CA PRO A 402 2.06 14.56 7.02
C PRO A 402 0.73 15.00 6.39
N THR A 403 0.20 14.30 5.40
CA THR A 403 -1.11 14.60 4.80
C THR A 403 -2.25 14.43 5.80
N PHE A 404 -2.26 13.34 6.56
CA PHE A 404 -3.30 13.10 7.56
C PHE A 404 -3.22 14.12 8.70
N LEU A 405 -2.02 14.45 9.15
CA LEU A 405 -1.81 15.47 10.19
C LEU A 405 -2.28 16.84 9.72
N ASP A 406 -2.00 17.23 8.48
CA ASP A 406 -2.40 18.51 7.90
C ASP A 406 -3.93 18.65 7.79
N PHE A 407 -4.62 17.63 7.29
CA PHE A 407 -6.09 17.62 7.26
C PHE A 407 -6.72 17.60 8.65
N ALA A 408 -6.04 17.02 9.63
CA ALA A 408 -6.48 17.03 11.03
C ALA A 408 -6.20 18.35 11.75
N GLY A 409 -5.48 19.30 11.14
CA GLY A 409 -5.02 20.54 11.76
C GLY A 409 -3.97 20.31 12.86
N VAL A 410 -3.20 19.22 12.75
CA VAL A 410 -2.12 18.86 13.68
C VAL A 410 -0.78 19.30 13.09
N THR A 411 0.04 19.95 13.92
CA THR A 411 1.37 20.38 13.50
C THR A 411 2.21 19.19 13.03
N ILE A 412 2.74 19.29 11.82
CA ILE A 412 3.63 18.28 11.25
C ILE A 412 5.01 18.43 11.90
N PRO A 413 5.54 17.39 12.56
CA PRO A 413 6.88 17.43 13.16
C PRO A 413 7.98 17.60 12.10
N ASN A 414 9.04 18.33 12.48
CA ASN A 414 10.16 18.65 11.58
C ASN A 414 11.02 17.44 11.16
N ASP A 415 10.90 16.32 11.87
CA ASP A 415 11.62 15.08 11.57
C ASP A 415 10.87 14.16 10.59
N ILE A 416 9.64 14.51 10.22
CA ILE A 416 8.92 13.86 9.11
C ILE A 416 9.57 14.30 7.79
N GLN A 417 9.94 13.32 6.96
CA GLN A 417 10.62 13.54 5.69
C GLN A 417 9.65 13.63 4.49
N GLY A 418 8.43 13.14 4.66
CA GLY A 418 7.35 13.28 3.68
C GLY A 418 6.84 14.72 3.58
N THR A 419 6.07 14.99 2.53
CA THR A 419 5.43 16.30 2.26
C THR A 419 3.92 16.11 2.16
N SER A 420 3.12 16.97 2.80
CA SER A 420 1.66 16.88 2.71
C SER A 420 1.18 16.98 1.27
N LEU A 421 0.29 16.08 0.87
CA LEU A 421 -0.39 16.10 -0.42
C LEU A 421 -1.58 17.08 -0.44
N LYS A 422 -1.95 17.66 0.69
CA LYS A 422 -3.12 18.54 0.81
C LYS A 422 -3.14 19.68 -0.21
N PRO A 423 -2.03 20.41 -0.51
CA PRO A 423 -2.03 21.46 -1.53
C PRO A 423 -2.39 20.96 -2.93
N ILE A 424 -2.04 19.70 -3.25
CA ILE A 424 -2.40 19.06 -4.52
C ILE A 424 -3.89 18.67 -4.51
N LEU A 425 -4.33 18.09 -3.40
CA LEU A 425 -5.69 17.59 -3.21
C LEU A 425 -6.73 18.71 -3.26
N GLU A 426 -6.45 19.86 -2.64
CA GLU A 426 -7.31 21.05 -2.63
C GLU A 426 -7.24 21.87 -3.93
N ASN A 427 -6.29 21.55 -4.83
CA ASN A 427 -6.10 22.23 -6.11
C ASN A 427 -6.30 21.30 -7.32
N GLU A 428 -7.35 20.49 -7.30
CA GLU A 428 -7.78 19.62 -8.41
C GLU A 428 -6.68 18.69 -8.96
N GLY A 429 -5.72 18.28 -8.11
CA GLY A 429 -4.59 17.42 -8.51
C GLY A 429 -3.41 18.17 -9.14
N GLN A 430 -3.45 19.50 -9.23
CA GLN A 430 -2.37 20.31 -9.84
C GLN A 430 -1.11 20.31 -8.97
N ILE A 431 0.03 20.28 -9.65
CA ILE A 431 1.34 20.18 -9.02
C ILE A 431 1.85 21.59 -8.65
N PRO A 432 2.16 21.87 -7.37
CA PRO A 432 2.82 23.12 -6.98
C PRO A 432 4.17 23.29 -7.69
N SER A 433 4.55 24.52 -8.01
CA SER A 433 5.78 24.82 -8.77
C SER A 433 7.08 24.41 -8.06
N ASP A 434 7.04 24.35 -6.73
CA ASP A 434 8.15 23.93 -5.85
C ASP A 434 8.09 22.46 -5.45
N TRP A 435 7.20 21.67 -6.07
CA TRP A 435 7.05 20.26 -5.79
C TRP A 435 8.31 19.47 -6.17
N ARG A 436 8.54 18.34 -5.49
CA ARG A 436 9.69 17.46 -5.74
C ARG A 436 9.77 17.00 -7.20
N LYS A 437 11.02 16.83 -7.68
CA LYS A 437 11.31 16.39 -9.06
C LYS A 437 11.58 14.89 -9.17
N ALA A 438 11.82 14.22 -8.03
CA ALA A 438 12.14 12.80 -7.99
C ALA A 438 11.57 12.14 -6.73
N ALA A 439 11.18 10.87 -6.86
CA ALA A 439 11.04 9.93 -5.75
C ALA A 439 12.39 9.28 -5.47
N TYR A 440 12.73 9.12 -4.19
CA TYR A 440 13.92 8.40 -3.73
C TYR A 440 13.50 6.99 -3.28
N TYR A 441 14.33 6.02 -3.58
CA TYR A 441 14.13 4.61 -3.23
C TYR A 441 15.39 4.04 -2.63
N HIS A 442 15.26 3.14 -1.61
CA HIS A 442 16.40 2.38 -1.08
C HIS A 442 15.93 1.02 -0.55
N TYR A 443 16.49 -0.05 -1.11
CA TYR A 443 16.28 -1.44 -0.72
C TYR A 443 17.54 -2.03 -0.08
N TYR A 444 17.39 -2.71 1.07
CA TYR A 444 18.50 -3.11 1.94
C TYR A 444 18.68 -4.61 2.10
N GLU A 445 17.64 -5.39 1.88
CA GLU A 445 17.53 -6.79 2.31
C GLU A 445 18.23 -7.74 1.34
N TYR A 446 19.51 -8.02 1.59
CA TYR A 446 20.29 -9.01 0.82
C TYR A 446 21.38 -9.65 1.71
N PRO A 447 21.67 -10.99 1.60
CA PRO A 447 20.82 -11.98 0.94
C PRO A 447 19.54 -12.26 1.71
N ALA A 448 18.45 -12.40 0.97
CA ALA A 448 17.12 -12.66 1.51
C ALA A 448 16.26 -13.44 0.51
N GLU A 449 14.96 -13.51 0.73
CA GLU A 449 14.05 -14.14 -0.22
C GLU A 449 14.19 -13.49 -1.60
N HIS A 450 14.25 -14.29 -2.66
CA HIS A 450 14.41 -13.88 -4.06
C HIS A 450 15.75 -13.28 -4.48
N ALA A 451 16.74 -13.21 -3.59
CA ALA A 451 18.12 -12.79 -3.89
C ALA A 451 18.25 -11.46 -4.64
N VAL A 452 17.30 -10.54 -4.45
CA VAL A 452 17.35 -9.20 -5.05
C VAL A 452 18.49 -8.41 -4.43
N LYS A 453 19.41 -7.89 -5.28
CA LYS A 453 20.57 -7.14 -4.84
C LYS A 453 20.18 -5.82 -4.19
N ARG A 454 20.97 -5.35 -3.20
CA ARG A 454 20.77 -4.03 -2.59
C ARG A 454 20.89 -2.94 -3.64
N HIS A 455 20.00 -1.98 -3.60
CA HIS A 455 20.03 -0.86 -4.53
C HIS A 455 19.32 0.36 -4.00
N TYR A 456 19.75 1.51 -4.47
CA TYR A 456 19.07 2.79 -4.28
C TYR A 456 18.98 3.55 -5.59
N GLY A 457 18.13 4.57 -5.64
CA GLY A 457 18.00 5.34 -6.85
C GLY A 457 16.97 6.44 -6.78
N ILE A 458 16.74 7.09 -7.92
CA ILE A 458 15.70 8.09 -8.10
C ILE A 458 14.84 7.79 -9.32
N ARG A 459 13.57 8.15 -9.22
CA ARG A 459 12.60 8.14 -10.31
C ARG A 459 12.06 9.56 -10.51
N THR A 460 12.34 10.14 -11.68
CA THR A 460 11.80 11.43 -12.14
C THR A 460 10.55 11.22 -13.01
N GLN A 461 9.94 12.26 -13.58
CA GLN A 461 8.80 12.10 -14.52
C GLN A 461 9.15 11.29 -15.77
N GLN A 462 10.39 11.25 -16.19
CA GLN A 462 10.80 10.58 -17.43
C GLN A 462 11.87 9.51 -17.21
N PHE A 463 12.76 9.69 -16.26
CA PHE A 463 13.94 8.85 -16.11
C PHE A 463 13.96 8.14 -14.77
N LYS A 464 14.57 6.97 -14.77
CA LYS A 464 14.95 6.24 -13.57
C LYS A 464 16.46 6.01 -13.58
N LEU A 465 17.11 6.16 -12.42
CA LEU A 465 18.52 5.85 -12.19
C LEU A 465 18.63 4.97 -10.96
N ILE A 466 19.26 3.81 -11.09
CA ILE A 466 19.42 2.79 -10.04
C ILE A 466 20.91 2.50 -9.86
N HIS A 467 21.36 2.42 -8.62
CA HIS A 467 22.69 1.93 -8.24
C HIS A 467 22.55 0.66 -7.41
N PHE A 468 23.04 -0.44 -7.92
CA PHE A 468 23.23 -1.68 -7.17
C PHE A 468 24.60 -1.64 -6.52
N TYR A 469 24.67 -1.89 -5.21
CA TYR A 469 25.86 -1.63 -4.41
C TYR A 469 26.20 -2.78 -3.45
N ASN A 470 27.38 -2.77 -2.86
CA ASN A 470 27.97 -3.78 -1.97
C ASN A 470 28.23 -5.14 -2.63
N ASP A 471 27.20 -5.85 -3.05
CA ASP A 471 27.33 -7.20 -3.62
C ASP A 471 27.77 -7.17 -5.08
N ILE A 472 27.42 -6.09 -5.76
CA ILE A 472 27.81 -5.71 -7.11
C ILE A 472 27.94 -4.19 -7.13
N ASP A 473 28.66 -3.64 -8.11
CA ASP A 473 28.76 -2.19 -8.34
C ASP A 473 28.32 -1.90 -9.77
N GLU A 474 27.00 -1.79 -9.97
CA GLU A 474 26.41 -1.62 -11.29
C GLU A 474 25.32 -0.53 -11.29
N TRP A 475 25.23 0.17 -12.42
CA TRP A 475 24.25 1.20 -12.63
C TRP A 475 23.26 0.81 -13.72
N GLU A 476 22.00 1.11 -13.50
CA GLU A 476 20.97 1.06 -14.52
C GLU A 476 20.29 2.43 -14.67
N MET A 477 20.01 2.80 -15.90
CA MET A 477 19.26 4.01 -16.25
C MET A 477 18.25 3.70 -17.33
N TYR A 478 17.02 4.19 -17.16
CA TYR A 478 15.93 3.97 -18.10
C TYR A 478 15.27 5.29 -18.50
N ASP A 479 14.99 5.46 -19.79
CA ASP A 479 14.13 6.52 -20.33
C ASP A 479 12.70 5.98 -20.46
N LEU A 480 11.87 6.22 -19.46
CA LEU A 480 10.52 5.67 -19.35
C LEU A 480 9.55 6.20 -20.42
N LYS A 481 9.93 7.25 -21.18
CA LYS A 481 9.14 7.76 -22.28
C LYS A 481 9.26 6.87 -23.52
N VAL A 482 10.43 6.30 -23.77
CA VAL A 482 10.71 5.43 -24.92
C VAL A 482 10.72 3.96 -24.52
N ASP A 483 11.07 3.65 -23.28
CA ASP A 483 11.12 2.30 -22.71
C ASP A 483 10.37 2.24 -21.36
N PRO A 484 9.02 2.33 -21.37
CA PRO A 484 8.22 2.30 -20.16
C PRO A 484 8.22 0.94 -19.44
N LYS A 485 8.85 -0.07 -20.03
CA LYS A 485 8.99 -1.42 -19.48
C LYS A 485 10.38 -1.74 -18.97
N GLU A 486 11.29 -0.77 -19.00
CA GLU A 486 12.63 -0.88 -18.42
C GLU A 486 13.41 -2.10 -18.95
N MET A 487 13.31 -2.33 -20.27
CA MET A 487 13.95 -3.45 -20.96
C MET A 487 15.40 -3.16 -21.34
N ASN A 488 15.77 -1.87 -21.52
CA ASN A 488 17.05 -1.47 -22.07
C ASN A 488 17.78 -0.50 -21.15
N ASN A 489 18.83 -0.96 -20.50
CA ASN A 489 19.70 -0.09 -19.70
C ASN A 489 20.49 0.86 -20.60
N VAL A 490 20.25 2.16 -20.48
CA VAL A 490 20.95 3.20 -21.26
C VAL A 490 22.06 3.89 -20.47
N PHE A 491 22.41 3.41 -19.28
CA PHE A 491 23.53 3.95 -18.52
C PHE A 491 24.85 3.76 -19.28
N GLY A 492 25.64 4.83 -19.34
CA GLY A 492 26.94 4.83 -20.06
C GLY A 492 26.83 5.02 -21.59
N GLN A 493 25.64 5.07 -22.16
CA GLN A 493 25.48 5.35 -23.60
C GLN A 493 25.77 6.83 -23.90
N PRO A 494 26.58 7.14 -24.94
CA PRO A 494 26.99 8.53 -25.23
C PRO A 494 25.86 9.52 -25.42
N GLU A 495 24.77 9.10 -26.07
CA GLU A 495 23.59 9.92 -26.33
C GLU A 495 22.86 10.34 -25.04
N TYR A 496 22.98 9.58 -23.96
CA TYR A 496 22.41 9.87 -22.65
C TYR A 496 23.38 10.50 -21.66
N ALA A 497 24.65 10.76 -22.03
CA ALA A 497 25.69 11.23 -21.11
C ALA A 497 25.33 12.54 -20.35
N HIS A 498 24.68 13.48 -21.05
CA HIS A 498 24.22 14.73 -20.42
C HIS A 498 23.10 14.47 -19.39
N GLN A 499 22.15 13.61 -19.73
CA GLN A 499 21.03 13.27 -18.84
C GLN A 499 21.50 12.45 -17.64
N GLN A 500 22.41 11.49 -17.87
CA GLN A 500 23.04 10.72 -16.80
C GLN A 500 23.70 11.63 -15.76
N LYS A 501 24.52 12.61 -16.20
CA LYS A 501 25.16 13.58 -15.31
C LYS A 501 24.14 14.37 -14.47
N LYS A 502 23.04 14.80 -15.08
CA LYS A 502 21.96 15.50 -14.35
C LYS A 502 21.30 14.61 -13.32
N LEU A 503 21.01 13.35 -13.65
CA LEU A 503 20.38 12.41 -12.72
C LEU A 503 21.30 12.05 -11.57
N MET A 504 22.60 11.85 -11.80
CA MET A 504 23.58 11.61 -10.74
C MET A 504 23.66 12.80 -9.77
N GLN A 505 23.63 14.02 -10.29
CA GLN A 505 23.60 15.23 -9.45
C GLN A 505 22.29 15.30 -8.65
N LEU A 506 21.14 15.04 -9.28
CA LEU A 506 19.83 15.05 -8.62
C LEU A 506 19.74 13.93 -7.55
N LEU A 507 20.32 12.75 -7.80
CA LEU A 507 20.42 11.68 -6.82
C LEU A 507 21.17 12.14 -5.57
N LYS A 508 22.34 12.76 -5.74
CA LYS A 508 23.13 13.29 -4.63
C LYS A 508 22.37 14.36 -3.83
N GLU A 509 21.71 15.28 -4.49
CA GLU A 509 20.87 16.31 -3.84
C GLU A 509 19.72 15.69 -3.07
N THR A 510 19.09 14.63 -3.64
CA THR A 510 17.99 13.91 -3.02
C THR A 510 18.46 13.13 -1.79
N GLN A 511 19.62 12.48 -1.84
CA GLN A 511 20.23 11.82 -0.70
C GLN A 511 20.56 12.81 0.43
N GLN A 512 21.09 13.98 0.11
CA GLN A 512 21.32 15.04 1.10
C GLN A 512 20.00 15.50 1.75
N ARG A 513 18.96 15.72 0.93
CA ARG A 513 17.63 16.13 1.41
C ARG A 513 17.06 15.14 2.41
N TYR A 514 17.16 13.84 2.12
CA TYR A 514 16.59 12.78 2.95
C TYR A 514 17.57 12.17 3.95
N LYS A 515 18.79 12.74 4.09
CA LYS A 515 19.83 12.34 5.05
C LYS A 515 20.35 10.90 4.83
N ASP A 516 20.38 10.45 3.60
CA ASP A 516 20.95 9.17 3.19
C ASP A 516 22.26 9.38 2.41
N THR A 517 23.21 10.07 3.04
CA THR A 517 24.45 10.53 2.40
C THR A 517 25.50 9.44 2.22
N ASP A 518 25.44 8.39 3.05
CA ASP A 518 26.36 7.25 3.03
C ASP A 518 25.56 5.95 3.04
N PRO A 519 24.78 5.66 1.97
CA PRO A 519 23.84 4.55 1.94
C PRO A 519 24.52 3.19 2.09
N GLU A 520 25.75 3.04 1.60
CA GLU A 520 26.52 1.79 1.66
C GLU A 520 27.08 1.50 3.06
N GLU A 521 27.53 2.51 3.78
CA GLU A 521 28.02 2.35 5.15
C GLU A 521 26.88 2.06 6.13
N LYS A 522 25.76 2.76 6.01
CA LYS A 522 24.58 2.58 6.85
C LYS A 522 24.02 1.16 6.80
N VAL A 523 24.04 0.50 5.66
CA VAL A 523 23.56 -0.88 5.50
C VAL A 523 24.31 -1.86 6.41
N ASN A 524 25.63 -1.73 6.51
CA ASN A 524 26.43 -2.62 7.36
C ASN A 524 26.09 -2.49 8.85
N VAL A 525 25.52 -1.35 9.27
CA VAL A 525 25.07 -1.10 10.65
C VAL A 525 23.62 -1.56 10.86
N LEU A 526 22.73 -1.33 9.89
CA LEU A 526 21.30 -1.56 10.01
C LEU A 526 20.88 -2.99 9.69
N PHE A 527 21.52 -3.61 8.67
CA PHE A 527 21.16 -4.95 8.22
C PHE A 527 22.06 -6.01 8.86
N LYS A 528 21.52 -6.75 9.81
CA LYS A 528 22.23 -7.86 10.51
C LYS A 528 22.12 -9.21 9.78
N GLY A 529 21.52 -9.23 8.60
CA GLY A 529 21.27 -10.42 7.80
C GLY A 529 20.16 -11.31 8.36
N ASP A 530 19.29 -11.83 7.53
CA ASP A 530 18.36 -12.86 7.96
C ASP A 530 19.05 -14.23 7.97
N ARG A 531 19.49 -14.67 9.15
CA ARG A 531 20.18 -15.96 9.33
C ARG A 531 19.36 -17.16 8.86
N ARG A 532 18.04 -17.00 8.66
CA ARG A 532 17.15 -18.05 8.13
C ARG A 532 17.50 -18.42 6.69
N PHE A 533 17.91 -17.45 5.88
CA PHE A 533 18.27 -17.65 4.47
C PHE A 533 19.74 -18.03 4.27
N MET A 534 20.64 -17.78 5.24
CA MET A 534 22.04 -18.17 5.16
C MET A 534 22.28 -19.68 5.37
N LYS A 535 21.33 -20.41 5.94
CA LYS A 535 21.50 -21.84 6.26
C LYS A 535 21.17 -22.81 5.13
N ASN A 536 20.59 -22.36 4.05
CA ASN A 536 20.07 -23.19 2.95
C ASN A 536 20.76 -22.94 1.59
N ARG A 537 21.94 -22.34 1.58
CA ARG A 537 22.76 -22.17 0.37
C ARG A 537 24.11 -22.84 0.50
#